data_abb77b1f18ae14c78472fc2da0218b70
#
_entry.id   abb77b1f18ae14c78472fc2da0218b70
#
_cell.length_a   1.000
_cell.length_b   1.000
_cell.length_c   1.000
_cell.angle_alpha   90.00
_cell.angle_beta   90.00
_cell.angle_gamma   90.00
#
_symmetry.space_group_name_H-M   'P 1'
#
loop_
_entity.id
_entity.type
_entity.pdbx_description
1 polymer ?
#
loop_
_entity_poly.entity_id
_entity_poly.type
_entity_poly.pdbx_seq_one_letter_code
_entity_poly.pdbx_strand_id
1 'polypeptide(L)'
;MVRDYRDTEILEVQIIENLQRKDVEPTEEAEAIQFLLDRYEPGEIAKRLGRSENYIRQRIKLAGLIEGFKAFIRSGEMTLSLGVAVALFEPGEQLMLLESLEDEFQEHRIKRMIESRTFDLSKAPFGLSDKTLLPKAGACHTCPFNAANQGNLFGDGKMVCTRTSCFENKKTKTFMQLLKSVKKEGLKLVPNINKYRVDEERNQWVMAQMEKEGLAVHLTNGLDILKEPIEPTMNHIREEHRHYEYTEEELGEFLKEALESFTEEKEAWDKAVDLGFEKGILLETDTYLTRPVFVKVREETHSGSSGTKALEQRKMSECTPEEQIIKINTRELRKKQIENNNQFKEVVDMIRETDYINLKKPLSTDEMVAIAISLFENNIGYYSQREHFGEFFGEDSKLSDGERVARFKQ
;
A
#
# COMPACT_ATOMS: atom_id res chain seq x y z
N MET A 1 5.72 -35.66 54.98
CA MET A 1 4.85 -34.55 55.41
C MET A 1 3.62 -34.61 54.55
N VAL A 2 2.48 -34.97 55.07
CA VAL A 2 1.18 -34.98 54.37
C VAL A 2 0.61 -33.57 54.51
N ARG A 3 0.27 -32.90 53.41
CA ARG A 3 -0.45 -31.62 53.42
C ARG A 3 -1.85 -31.86 52.92
N ASP A 4 -2.84 -31.31 53.60
CA ASP A 4 -4.20 -31.29 53.13
C ASP A 4 -4.35 -30.13 52.12
N TYR A 5 -4.60 -30.48 50.88
CA TYR A 5 -4.89 -29.53 49.78
C TYR A 5 -6.39 -29.54 49.49
N ARG A 6 -6.96 -28.39 49.17
CA ARG A 6 -8.28 -28.30 48.55
C ARG A 6 -8.24 -28.86 47.13
N ASP A 7 -9.33 -29.35 46.60
CA ASP A 7 -9.40 -29.94 45.25
C ASP A 7 -8.83 -29.01 44.18
N THR A 8 -9.05 -27.70 44.33
CA THR A 8 -8.52 -26.69 43.40
C THR A 8 -6.98 -26.51 43.51
N GLU A 9 -6.41 -26.71 44.68
CA GLU A 9 -4.96 -26.67 44.91
C GLU A 9 -4.30 -27.96 44.40
N ILE A 10 -5.00 -29.09 44.48
CA ILE A 10 -4.53 -30.36 43.91
C ILE A 10 -4.41 -30.25 42.40
N LEU A 11 -5.46 -29.72 41.73
CA LEU A 11 -5.45 -29.52 40.29
C LEU A 11 -4.30 -28.59 39.83
N GLU A 12 -4.08 -27.52 40.58
CA GLU A 12 -3.00 -26.60 40.31
C GLU A 12 -1.60 -27.26 40.41
N VAL A 13 -1.36 -28.01 41.48
CA VAL A 13 -0.10 -28.76 41.65
C VAL A 13 0.11 -29.74 40.52
N GLN A 14 -0.95 -30.46 40.10
CA GLN A 14 -0.92 -31.39 38.97
C GLN A 14 -0.56 -30.69 37.65
N ILE A 15 -1.15 -29.51 37.39
CA ILE A 15 -0.86 -28.71 36.22
C ILE A 15 0.59 -28.26 36.24
N ILE A 16 1.09 -27.73 37.35
CA ILE A 16 2.49 -27.27 37.48
C ILE A 16 3.47 -28.44 37.34
N GLU A 17 3.19 -29.59 37.92
CA GLU A 17 3.99 -30.81 37.79
C GLU A 17 4.04 -31.25 36.33
N ASN A 18 2.90 -31.29 35.64
CA ASN A 18 2.81 -31.66 34.23
C ASN A 18 3.59 -30.68 33.34
N LEU A 19 3.49 -29.36 33.59
CA LEU A 19 4.22 -28.34 32.85
C LEU A 19 5.75 -28.37 33.08
N GLN A 20 6.24 -29.05 34.12
CA GLN A 20 7.69 -29.26 34.36
C GLN A 20 8.26 -30.45 33.60
N ARG A 21 7.43 -31.27 32.94
CA ARG A 21 7.87 -32.37 32.08
C ARG A 21 8.50 -31.82 30.81
N LYS A 22 9.43 -32.57 30.22
CA LYS A 22 10.19 -32.12 29.05
C LYS A 22 9.45 -32.27 27.72
N ASP A 23 8.39 -33.05 27.71
CA ASP A 23 7.67 -33.54 26.53
C ASP A 23 6.25 -32.95 26.41
N VAL A 24 5.96 -31.86 27.13
CA VAL A 24 4.67 -31.18 27.01
C VAL A 24 4.61 -30.43 25.68
N GLU A 25 3.55 -30.68 24.95
CA GLU A 25 3.30 -30.04 23.66
C GLU A 25 3.04 -28.52 23.87
N PRO A 26 3.61 -27.63 23.03
CA PRO A 26 3.53 -26.18 23.25
C PRO A 26 2.13 -25.58 23.31
N THR A 27 1.15 -26.17 22.61
CA THR A 27 -0.24 -25.69 22.65
C THR A 27 -0.97 -26.18 23.90
N GLU A 28 -0.68 -27.38 24.38
CA GLU A 28 -1.17 -27.88 25.67
C GLU A 28 -0.56 -27.09 26.84
N GLU A 29 0.73 -26.77 26.76
CA GLU A 29 1.40 -25.89 27.73
C GLU A 29 0.73 -24.52 27.77
N ALA A 30 0.37 -23.96 26.59
CA ALA A 30 -0.31 -22.67 26.50
C ALA A 30 -1.69 -22.69 27.19
N GLU A 31 -2.47 -23.73 26.98
CA GLU A 31 -3.79 -23.92 27.63
C GLU A 31 -3.67 -24.08 29.13
N ALA A 32 -2.71 -24.86 29.59
CA ALA A 32 -2.45 -25.04 31.02
C ALA A 32 -2.00 -23.74 31.69
N ILE A 33 -1.16 -22.94 31.04
CA ILE A 33 -0.74 -21.61 31.51
C ILE A 33 -1.95 -20.66 31.55
N GLN A 34 -2.84 -20.70 30.54
CA GLN A 34 -4.06 -19.90 30.50
C GLN A 34 -4.94 -20.18 31.70
N PHE A 35 -5.07 -21.44 32.16
CA PHE A 35 -5.80 -21.80 33.35
C PHE A 35 -5.19 -21.20 34.64
N LEU A 36 -3.84 -21.13 34.70
CA LEU A 36 -3.17 -20.53 35.86
C LEU A 36 -3.34 -19.01 35.96
N LEU A 37 -3.62 -18.31 34.83
CA LEU A 37 -3.86 -16.86 34.82
C LEU A 37 -5.13 -16.42 35.60
N ASP A 38 -6.06 -17.32 35.85
CA ASP A 38 -7.22 -17.02 36.69
C ASP A 38 -6.82 -16.69 38.15
N ARG A 39 -5.59 -17.05 38.54
CA ARG A 39 -5.10 -16.93 39.91
C ARG A 39 -3.78 -16.21 40.08
N TYR A 40 -2.94 -16.25 39.07
CA TYR A 40 -1.56 -15.77 39.13
C TYR A 40 -1.23 -14.81 37.97
N GLU A 41 -0.45 -13.81 38.31
CA GLU A 41 0.13 -12.95 37.29
C GLU A 41 1.24 -13.67 36.48
N PRO A 42 1.46 -13.30 35.22
CA PRO A 42 2.47 -13.95 34.36
C PRO A 42 3.86 -14.06 34.99
N GLY A 43 4.29 -13.04 35.74
CA GLY A 43 5.57 -13.05 36.44
C GLY A 43 5.65 -14.06 37.59
N GLU A 44 4.53 -14.35 38.26
CA GLU A 44 4.46 -15.36 39.31
C GLU A 44 4.45 -16.78 38.71
N ILE A 45 3.70 -16.99 37.61
CA ILE A 45 3.72 -18.26 36.88
C ILE A 45 5.14 -18.55 36.38
N ALA A 46 5.85 -17.54 35.86
CA ALA A 46 7.24 -17.66 35.41
C ALA A 46 8.15 -18.18 36.53
N LYS A 47 8.05 -17.62 37.74
CA LYS A 47 8.82 -18.05 38.91
C LYS A 47 8.48 -19.49 39.32
N ARG A 48 7.19 -19.87 39.32
CA ARG A 48 6.75 -21.22 39.68
C ARG A 48 7.22 -22.29 38.69
N LEU A 49 7.26 -21.95 37.41
CA LEU A 49 7.68 -22.88 36.35
C LEU A 49 9.18 -22.83 36.06
N GLY A 50 9.92 -21.92 36.70
CA GLY A 50 11.36 -21.73 36.43
C GLY A 50 11.65 -21.25 34.99
N ARG A 51 10.74 -20.47 34.42
CA ARG A 51 10.81 -19.92 33.06
C ARG A 51 10.91 -18.40 33.09
N SER A 52 11.28 -17.78 31.97
CA SER A 52 11.24 -16.33 31.81
C SER A 52 9.81 -15.83 31.66
N GLU A 53 9.50 -14.62 32.11
CA GLU A 53 8.19 -14.00 31.92
C GLU A 53 7.85 -13.86 30.43
N ASN A 54 8.83 -13.58 29.58
CA ASN A 54 8.63 -13.52 28.13
C ASN A 54 8.17 -14.87 27.56
N TYR A 55 8.74 -15.96 28.04
CA TYR A 55 8.31 -17.32 27.68
C TYR A 55 6.84 -17.54 28.03
N ILE A 56 6.42 -17.19 29.23
CA ILE A 56 5.04 -17.31 29.68
C ILE A 56 4.10 -16.46 28.81
N ARG A 57 4.48 -15.22 28.53
CA ARG A 57 3.71 -14.33 27.65
C ARG A 57 3.54 -14.88 26.24
N GLN A 58 4.55 -15.54 25.69
CA GLN A 58 4.45 -16.21 24.38
C GLN A 58 3.46 -17.39 24.43
N ARG A 59 3.49 -18.21 25.50
CA ARG A 59 2.54 -19.32 25.67
C ARG A 59 1.09 -18.83 25.82
N ILE A 60 0.89 -17.81 26.62
CA ILE A 60 -0.44 -17.16 26.77
C ILE A 60 -1.03 -16.78 25.40
N LYS A 61 -0.20 -16.26 24.48
CA LYS A 61 -0.65 -15.91 23.13
C LYS A 61 -1.02 -17.13 22.30
N LEU A 62 -0.20 -18.18 22.34
CA LEU A 62 -0.50 -19.43 21.62
C LEU A 62 -1.84 -20.03 22.01
N ALA A 63 -2.30 -19.84 23.25
CA ALA A 63 -3.62 -20.26 23.67
C ALA A 63 -4.75 -19.62 22.84
N GLY A 64 -4.52 -18.41 22.30
CA GLY A 64 -5.46 -17.69 21.43
C GLY A 64 -5.52 -18.19 19.97
N LEU A 65 -4.73 -19.21 19.58
CA LEU A 65 -4.82 -19.81 18.26
C LEU A 65 -6.07 -20.65 18.10
N ILE A 66 -6.66 -20.60 16.90
CA ILE A 66 -7.70 -21.55 16.50
C ILE A 66 -7.08 -22.95 16.29
N GLU A 67 -7.91 -23.97 16.42
CA GLU A 67 -7.46 -25.38 16.42
C GLU A 67 -6.70 -25.77 15.14
N GLY A 68 -7.10 -25.26 13.96
CA GLY A 68 -6.40 -25.53 12.71
C GLY A 68 -4.92 -25.12 12.74
N PHE A 69 -4.59 -23.96 13.32
CA PHE A 69 -3.19 -23.54 13.45
C PHE A 69 -2.45 -24.27 14.57
N LYS A 70 -3.14 -24.64 15.66
CA LYS A 70 -2.56 -25.51 16.69
C LYS A 70 -2.12 -26.86 16.10
N ALA A 71 -2.93 -27.43 15.18
CA ALA A 71 -2.58 -28.68 14.49
C ALA A 71 -1.28 -28.57 13.71
N PHE A 72 -1.03 -27.46 12.98
CA PHE A 72 0.24 -27.24 12.27
C PHE A 72 1.44 -27.07 13.20
N ILE A 73 1.26 -26.56 14.42
CA ILE A 73 2.32 -26.52 15.44
C ILE A 73 2.61 -27.94 15.93
N ARG A 74 1.58 -28.76 16.21
CA ARG A 74 1.73 -30.15 16.66
C ARG A 74 2.40 -31.04 15.61
N SER A 75 2.08 -30.85 14.33
CA SER A 75 2.75 -31.58 13.23
C SER A 75 4.19 -31.11 12.98
N GLY A 76 4.59 -29.97 13.55
CA GLY A 76 5.91 -29.36 13.31
C GLY A 76 6.02 -28.60 11.99
N GLU A 77 4.94 -28.47 11.23
CA GLU A 77 4.90 -27.69 9.99
C GLU A 77 4.98 -26.19 10.23
N MET A 78 4.47 -25.71 11.37
CA MET A 78 4.45 -24.32 11.75
C MET A 78 5.36 -24.03 12.94
N THR A 79 6.22 -23.01 12.80
CA THR A 79 7.08 -22.56 13.91
C THR A 79 6.28 -21.85 15.00
N LEU A 80 6.73 -21.96 16.26
CA LEU A 80 6.09 -21.27 17.39
C LEU A 80 6.04 -19.75 17.21
N SER A 81 7.09 -19.16 16.64
CA SER A 81 7.13 -17.72 16.39
C SER A 81 6.05 -17.28 15.41
N LEU A 82 5.82 -18.06 14.34
CA LEU A 82 4.74 -17.80 13.40
C LEU A 82 3.38 -18.01 14.05
N GLY A 83 3.23 -19.04 14.90
CA GLY A 83 2.03 -19.28 15.69
C GLY A 83 1.66 -18.10 16.58
N VAL A 84 2.65 -17.54 17.26
CA VAL A 84 2.44 -16.35 18.09
C VAL A 84 2.05 -15.14 17.22
N ALA A 85 2.61 -14.99 16.02
CA ALA A 85 2.25 -13.90 15.10
C ALA A 85 0.79 -14.03 14.61
N VAL A 86 0.34 -15.24 14.26
CA VAL A 86 -1.05 -15.52 13.89
C VAL A 86 -2.01 -15.31 15.07
N ALA A 87 -1.60 -15.67 16.28
CA ALA A 87 -2.40 -15.52 17.49
C ALA A 87 -2.70 -14.04 17.87
N LEU A 88 -2.04 -13.08 17.23
CA LEU A 88 -2.36 -11.65 17.40
C LEU A 88 -3.60 -11.21 16.62
N PHE A 89 -4.06 -12.01 15.68
CA PHE A 89 -5.28 -11.75 14.93
C PHE A 89 -6.52 -12.27 15.68
N GLU A 90 -7.66 -11.63 15.45
CA GLU A 90 -8.93 -12.12 16.00
C GLU A 90 -9.29 -13.49 15.38
N PRO A 91 -10.02 -14.37 16.09
CA PRO A 91 -10.31 -15.73 15.61
C PRO A 91 -10.94 -15.79 14.21
N GLY A 92 -11.78 -14.80 13.84
CA GLY A 92 -12.37 -14.70 12.51
C GLY A 92 -11.33 -14.40 11.43
N GLU A 93 -10.33 -13.57 11.73
CA GLU A 93 -9.23 -13.26 10.81
C GLU A 93 -8.27 -14.45 10.69
N GLN A 94 -8.03 -15.18 11.81
CA GLN A 94 -7.26 -16.44 11.76
C GLN A 94 -7.95 -17.49 10.88
N LEU A 95 -9.29 -17.59 10.94
CA LEU A 95 -10.05 -18.51 10.09
C LEU A 95 -9.87 -18.17 8.61
N MET A 96 -9.96 -16.89 8.24
CA MET A 96 -9.70 -16.44 6.87
C MET A 96 -8.27 -16.75 6.41
N LEU A 97 -7.28 -16.63 7.31
CA LEU A 97 -5.89 -17.02 7.02
C LEU A 97 -5.79 -18.52 6.77
N LEU A 98 -6.46 -19.33 7.58
CA LEU A 98 -6.47 -20.79 7.46
C LEU A 98 -7.14 -21.26 6.17
N GLU A 99 -8.32 -20.73 5.86
CA GLU A 99 -9.08 -21.05 4.64
C GLU A 99 -8.30 -20.73 3.35
N SER A 100 -7.46 -19.69 3.39
CA SER A 100 -6.65 -19.30 2.24
C SER A 100 -5.45 -20.22 1.97
N LEU A 101 -5.11 -21.14 2.88
CA LEU A 101 -4.02 -22.09 2.67
C LEU A 101 -4.39 -23.23 1.72
N GLU A 102 -5.68 -23.40 1.42
CA GLU A 102 -6.18 -24.55 0.67
C GLU A 102 -5.79 -25.86 1.40
N ASP A 103 -5.11 -26.81 0.72
CA ASP A 103 -4.81 -28.13 1.28
C ASP A 103 -3.37 -28.27 1.84
N GLU A 104 -2.49 -27.25 1.69
CA GLU A 104 -1.08 -27.36 2.06
C GLU A 104 -0.59 -26.13 2.85
N PHE A 105 0.11 -26.38 3.97
CA PHE A 105 0.73 -25.33 4.77
C PHE A 105 1.95 -24.75 4.05
N GLN A 106 1.95 -23.44 3.85
CA GLN A 106 3.05 -22.69 3.26
C GLN A 106 3.43 -21.48 4.13
N GLU A 107 4.53 -21.61 4.88
CA GLU A 107 4.99 -20.58 5.83
C GLU A 107 5.16 -19.19 5.17
N HIS A 108 5.74 -19.13 3.98
CA HIS A 108 5.95 -17.88 3.26
C HIS A 108 4.64 -17.21 2.83
N ARG A 109 3.60 -18.00 2.54
CA ARG A 109 2.27 -17.50 2.19
C ARG A 109 1.61 -16.85 3.41
N ILE A 110 1.66 -17.53 4.56
CA ILE A 110 1.16 -16.97 5.82
C ILE A 110 1.90 -15.69 6.19
N LYS A 111 3.22 -15.64 6.10
CA LYS A 111 4.00 -14.42 6.38
C LYS A 111 3.57 -13.24 5.52
N ARG A 112 3.44 -13.43 4.19
CA ARG A 112 2.96 -12.37 3.29
C ARG A 112 1.52 -11.94 3.62
N MET A 113 0.66 -12.87 3.99
CA MET A 113 -0.71 -12.56 4.37
C MET A 113 -0.78 -11.76 5.68
N ILE A 114 0.04 -12.11 6.67
CA ILE A 114 0.20 -11.32 7.90
C ILE A 114 0.65 -9.90 7.56
N GLU A 115 1.70 -9.76 6.75
CA GLU A 115 2.21 -8.46 6.32
C GLU A 115 1.15 -7.62 5.61
N SER A 116 0.37 -8.21 4.71
CA SER A 116 -0.69 -7.51 3.98
C SER A 116 -1.89 -7.11 4.85
N ARG A 117 -2.08 -7.74 6.00
CA ARG A 117 -3.19 -7.48 6.95
C ARG A 117 -2.77 -6.71 8.18
N THR A 118 -1.51 -6.31 8.25
CA THR A 118 -1.00 -5.47 9.34
C THR A 118 -0.88 -4.02 8.88
N PHE A 119 -1.08 -3.09 9.81
CA PHE A 119 -1.03 -1.66 9.55
C PHE A 119 0.10 -1.03 10.37
N ASP A 120 0.98 -0.34 9.67
CA ASP A 120 2.04 0.46 10.31
C ASP A 120 1.41 1.65 11.05
N LEU A 121 1.46 1.61 12.37
CA LEU A 121 0.89 2.65 13.23
C LEU A 121 1.66 3.96 13.14
N SER A 122 2.92 3.96 12.70
CA SER A 122 3.68 5.20 12.48
C SER A 122 3.09 6.03 11.33
N LYS A 123 2.37 5.38 10.42
CA LYS A 123 1.69 5.98 9.26
C LYS A 123 0.17 6.13 9.47
N ALA A 124 -0.31 5.99 10.71
CA ALA A 124 -1.72 6.14 11.00
C ALA A 124 -2.17 7.61 10.83
N PRO A 125 -3.32 7.89 10.19
CA PRO A 125 -3.83 9.25 10.03
C PRO A 125 -4.43 9.83 11.31
N PHE A 126 -4.33 9.13 12.43
CA PHE A 126 -4.90 9.51 13.73
C PHE A 126 -3.87 9.42 14.86
N GLY A 127 -4.11 10.18 15.92
CA GLY A 127 -3.26 10.15 17.12
C GLY A 127 -3.34 8.81 17.86
N LEU A 128 -2.19 8.14 18.06
CA LEU A 128 -2.15 6.82 18.70
C LEU A 128 -2.57 6.85 20.19
N SER A 129 -2.47 8.01 20.84
CA SER A 129 -2.88 8.23 22.23
C SER A 129 -4.37 8.59 22.36
N ASP A 130 -5.06 8.85 21.26
CA ASP A 130 -6.46 9.27 21.29
C ASP A 130 -7.38 8.13 21.74
N LYS A 131 -8.04 8.35 22.88
CA LYS A 131 -9.03 7.44 23.47
C LYS A 131 -10.46 7.79 23.04
N THR A 132 -10.67 8.96 22.42
CA THR A 132 -12.00 9.50 22.12
C THR A 132 -12.50 9.06 20.75
N LEU A 133 -11.60 8.77 19.83
CA LEU A 133 -11.91 8.38 18.46
C LEU A 133 -12.78 7.12 18.39
N LEU A 134 -12.36 6.07 19.14
CA LEU A 134 -13.16 4.87 19.39
C LEU A 134 -13.06 4.49 20.89
N PRO A 135 -13.96 4.99 21.75
CA PRO A 135 -13.84 4.82 23.21
C PRO A 135 -13.76 3.35 23.65
N LYS A 136 -14.49 2.45 22.98
CA LYS A 136 -14.46 1.00 23.29
C LYS A 136 -13.11 0.34 22.95
N ALA A 137 -12.38 0.87 21.98
CA ALA A 137 -11.08 0.34 21.57
C ALA A 137 -9.91 0.97 22.33
N GLY A 138 -10.09 2.21 22.84
CA GLY A 138 -9.05 2.95 23.56
C GLY A 138 -7.86 3.41 22.69
N ALA A 139 -6.76 3.74 23.35
CA ALA A 139 -5.53 4.21 22.69
C ALA A 139 -4.74 3.04 22.06
N CYS A 140 -4.05 3.32 20.92
CA CYS A 140 -3.23 2.32 20.25
C CYS A 140 -1.91 2.05 21.00
N HIS A 141 -1.39 3.00 21.78
CA HIS A 141 -0.16 2.80 22.56
C HIS A 141 -0.28 1.68 23.61
N THR A 142 -1.46 1.45 24.17
CA THR A 142 -1.71 0.42 25.19
C THR A 142 -2.52 -0.74 24.65
N CYS A 143 -2.77 -0.76 23.33
CA CYS A 143 -3.62 -1.75 22.70
C CYS A 143 -2.96 -3.13 22.67
N PRO A 144 -3.65 -4.22 23.05
CA PRO A 144 -3.11 -5.58 22.96
C PRO A 144 -2.87 -6.03 21.50
N PHE A 145 -3.52 -5.41 20.52
CA PHE A 145 -3.33 -5.67 19.09
C PHE A 145 -2.22 -4.82 18.44
N ASN A 146 -1.51 -4.01 19.22
CA ASN A 146 -0.28 -3.36 18.79
C ASN A 146 0.90 -4.30 19.07
N ALA A 147 1.55 -4.78 18.02
CA ALA A 147 2.65 -5.74 18.13
C ALA A 147 3.81 -5.24 18.99
N ALA A 148 4.09 -3.95 19.02
CA ALA A 148 5.12 -3.35 19.89
C ALA A 148 4.84 -3.58 21.39
N ASN A 149 3.58 -3.68 21.80
CA ASN A 149 3.20 -3.94 23.20
C ASN A 149 3.36 -5.42 23.60
N GLN A 150 3.70 -6.26 22.63
CA GLN A 150 3.70 -7.71 22.80
C GLN A 150 5.10 -8.32 22.95
N GLY A 151 6.14 -7.48 23.18
CA GLY A 151 7.54 -7.93 23.16
C GLY A 151 7.99 -8.30 21.73
N ASN A 152 9.28 -8.40 21.48
CA ASN A 152 9.96 -8.50 20.18
C ASN A 152 9.46 -9.60 19.19
N LEU A 153 8.17 -9.71 18.97
CA LEU A 153 7.55 -10.74 18.12
C LEU A 153 7.72 -10.49 16.62
N PHE A 154 7.75 -9.23 16.21
CA PHE A 154 7.93 -8.83 14.81
C PHE A 154 9.34 -8.29 14.52
N GLY A 155 10.33 -8.55 15.39
CA GLY A 155 11.66 -7.92 15.32
C GLY A 155 11.55 -6.40 15.54
N ASP A 156 12.64 -5.74 15.84
CA ASP A 156 12.83 -4.28 15.79
C ASP A 156 11.81 -3.36 16.49
N GLY A 157 10.87 -3.87 17.28
CA GLY A 157 9.90 -3.04 18.01
C GLY A 157 8.93 -2.24 17.14
N LYS A 158 8.69 -2.66 15.90
CA LYS A 158 7.77 -1.97 14.99
C LYS A 158 6.37 -1.87 15.55
N MET A 159 5.80 -0.67 15.52
CA MET A 159 4.41 -0.43 15.92
C MET A 159 3.48 -0.85 14.80
N VAL A 160 2.96 -2.07 14.87
CA VAL A 160 2.07 -2.65 13.85
C VAL A 160 0.76 -3.07 14.50
N CYS A 161 -0.36 -2.66 13.89
CA CYS A 161 -1.71 -3.07 14.32
C CYS A 161 -2.14 -4.32 13.55
N THR A 162 -2.62 -5.33 14.28
CA THR A 162 -3.16 -6.58 13.72
C THR A 162 -4.68 -6.62 13.68
N ARG A 163 -5.37 -5.61 14.19
CA ARG A 163 -6.83 -5.53 14.23
C ARG A 163 -7.37 -4.64 13.12
N THR A 164 -7.58 -5.24 11.94
CA THR A 164 -8.01 -4.57 10.71
C THR A 164 -9.29 -3.74 10.91
N SER A 165 -10.32 -4.35 11.49
CA SER A 165 -11.62 -3.70 11.68
C SER A 165 -11.53 -2.43 12.55
N CYS A 166 -10.74 -2.47 13.61
CA CYS A 166 -10.54 -1.33 14.49
C CYS A 166 -9.75 -0.21 13.80
N PHE A 167 -8.67 -0.56 13.08
CA PHE A 167 -7.84 0.39 12.36
C PHE A 167 -8.64 1.14 11.30
N GLU A 168 -9.37 0.42 10.44
CA GLU A 168 -10.22 1.01 9.40
C GLU A 168 -11.35 1.88 9.99
N ASN A 169 -11.96 1.47 11.10
CA ASN A 169 -12.96 2.28 11.78
C ASN A 169 -12.37 3.59 12.34
N LYS A 170 -11.18 3.55 12.94
CA LYS A 170 -10.48 4.77 13.40
C LYS A 170 -10.13 5.67 12.24
N LYS A 171 -9.57 5.13 11.17
CA LYS A 171 -9.21 5.82 9.95
C LYS A 171 -10.43 6.54 9.33
N THR A 172 -11.55 5.82 9.17
CA THR A 172 -12.81 6.38 8.66
C THR A 172 -13.34 7.52 9.54
N LYS A 173 -13.32 7.34 10.87
CA LYS A 173 -13.77 8.41 11.78
C LYS A 173 -12.89 9.65 11.71
N THR A 174 -11.59 9.48 11.58
CA THR A 174 -10.64 10.59 11.39
C THR A 174 -10.96 11.35 10.11
N PHE A 175 -11.21 10.63 9.02
CA PHE A 175 -11.63 11.25 7.76
C PHE A 175 -12.95 12.04 7.94
N MET A 176 -13.95 11.49 8.60
CA MET A 176 -15.21 12.21 8.85
C MET A 176 -15.03 13.45 9.75
N GLN A 177 -14.09 13.41 10.70
CA GLN A 177 -13.73 14.60 11.48
C GLN A 177 -13.01 15.64 10.63
N LEU A 178 -12.11 15.20 9.74
CA LEU A 178 -11.41 16.07 8.79
C LEU A 178 -12.41 16.83 7.90
N LEU A 179 -13.41 16.17 7.33
CA LEU A 179 -14.43 16.84 6.51
C LEU A 179 -15.11 18.01 7.25
N LYS A 180 -15.42 17.79 8.53
CA LYS A 180 -16.05 18.82 9.37
C LYS A 180 -15.10 19.97 9.70
N SER A 181 -13.83 19.70 9.98
CA SER A 181 -12.84 20.75 10.27
C SER A 181 -12.55 21.59 9.05
N VAL A 182 -12.32 20.95 7.90
CA VAL A 182 -12.10 21.63 6.61
C VAL A 182 -13.25 22.56 6.26
N LYS A 183 -14.49 22.08 6.42
CA LYS A 183 -15.69 22.91 6.20
C LYS A 183 -15.76 24.12 7.14
N LYS A 184 -15.45 23.90 8.42
CA LYS A 184 -15.46 24.96 9.44
C LYS A 184 -14.39 26.02 9.18
N GLU A 185 -13.22 25.59 8.73
CA GLU A 185 -12.08 26.47 8.46
C GLU A 185 -12.14 27.13 7.08
N GLY A 186 -13.06 26.68 6.21
CA GLY A 186 -13.19 27.21 4.85
C GLY A 186 -12.02 26.82 3.94
N LEU A 187 -11.32 25.73 4.26
CA LEU A 187 -10.20 25.25 3.47
C LEU A 187 -10.68 24.41 2.27
N LYS A 188 -9.89 24.37 1.21
CA LYS A 188 -10.14 23.44 0.09
C LYS A 188 -9.61 22.06 0.43
N LEU A 189 -10.45 21.03 0.33
CA LEU A 189 -10.02 19.65 0.43
C LEU A 189 -9.88 19.08 -0.98
N VAL A 190 -8.68 18.62 -1.32
CA VAL A 190 -8.36 18.02 -2.61
C VAL A 190 -8.05 16.53 -2.40
N PRO A 191 -8.94 15.62 -2.80
CA PRO A 191 -8.61 14.19 -2.79
C PRO A 191 -7.57 13.92 -3.88
N ASN A 192 -6.55 13.12 -3.57
CA ASN A 192 -5.53 12.72 -4.54
C ASN A 192 -6.11 11.69 -5.53
N ILE A 193 -7.07 12.15 -6.31
CA ILE A 193 -7.78 11.38 -7.33
C ILE A 193 -7.54 12.04 -8.69
N ASN A 194 -7.00 11.29 -9.63
CA ASN A 194 -6.91 11.71 -11.02
C ASN A 194 -8.07 11.09 -11.84
N LYS A 195 -8.23 11.53 -13.08
CA LYS A 195 -9.29 11.07 -13.98
C LYS A 195 -9.31 9.56 -14.26
N TYR A 196 -8.20 8.85 -14.03
CA TYR A 196 -8.09 7.41 -14.28
C TYR A 196 -8.45 6.55 -13.06
N ARG A 197 -8.54 7.17 -11.87
CA ARG A 197 -8.86 6.48 -10.61
C ARG A 197 -10.23 6.85 -10.04
N VAL A 198 -11.03 7.61 -10.80
CA VAL A 198 -12.37 8.07 -10.35
C VAL A 198 -13.31 6.88 -10.09
N ASP A 199 -13.22 5.83 -10.91
CA ASP A 199 -14.10 4.68 -10.85
C ASP A 199 -13.75 3.66 -9.75
N GLU A 200 -12.64 3.85 -9.03
CA GLU A 200 -12.30 3.03 -7.87
C GLU A 200 -13.35 3.22 -6.77
N GLU A 201 -13.89 2.13 -6.24
CA GLU A 201 -14.96 2.13 -5.22
C GLU A 201 -14.65 3.04 -4.02
N ARG A 202 -13.41 2.98 -3.53
CA ARG A 202 -12.94 3.83 -2.42
C ARG A 202 -13.00 5.31 -2.79
N ASN A 203 -12.54 5.68 -3.98
CA ASN A 203 -12.51 7.06 -4.44
C ASN A 203 -13.92 7.59 -4.64
N GLN A 204 -14.83 6.80 -5.19
CA GLN A 204 -16.26 7.13 -5.28
C GLN A 204 -16.87 7.36 -3.89
N TRP A 205 -16.55 6.49 -2.93
CA TRP A 205 -17.02 6.65 -1.56
C TRP A 205 -16.50 7.95 -0.92
N VAL A 206 -15.20 8.28 -1.08
CA VAL A 206 -14.60 9.52 -0.56
C VAL A 206 -15.29 10.74 -1.16
N MET A 207 -15.45 10.78 -2.49
CA MET A 207 -16.13 11.88 -3.19
C MET A 207 -17.57 12.05 -2.71
N ALA A 208 -18.33 10.95 -2.57
CA ALA A 208 -19.68 10.99 -2.07
C ALA A 208 -19.80 11.52 -0.63
N GLN A 209 -18.82 11.21 0.25
CA GLN A 209 -18.81 11.77 1.61
C GLN A 209 -18.49 13.29 1.59
N MET A 210 -17.58 13.74 0.71
CA MET A 210 -17.26 15.16 0.53
C MET A 210 -18.50 15.94 0.05
N GLU A 211 -19.20 15.43 -0.97
CA GLU A 211 -20.43 16.03 -1.50
C GLU A 211 -21.53 16.08 -0.45
N LYS A 212 -21.72 15.02 0.33
CA LYS A 212 -22.68 14.96 1.43
C LYS A 212 -22.44 16.03 2.49
N GLU A 213 -21.19 16.34 2.77
CA GLU A 213 -20.81 17.44 3.68
C GLU A 213 -20.86 18.82 2.98
N GLY A 214 -21.13 18.87 1.67
CA GLY A 214 -21.22 20.10 0.87
C GLY A 214 -19.85 20.67 0.50
N LEU A 215 -18.81 19.84 0.42
CA LEU A 215 -17.48 20.20 -0.05
C LEU A 215 -17.39 19.96 -1.56
N ALA A 216 -16.79 20.91 -2.27
CA ALA A 216 -16.55 20.76 -3.70
C ALA A 216 -15.47 19.69 -3.95
N VAL A 217 -15.72 18.82 -4.92
CA VAL A 217 -14.76 17.79 -5.34
C VAL A 217 -14.01 18.27 -6.57
N HIS A 218 -12.70 18.41 -6.45
CA HIS A 218 -11.82 18.75 -7.55
C HIS A 218 -10.82 17.63 -7.77
N LEU A 219 -10.72 17.13 -8.99
CA LEU A 219 -9.70 16.12 -9.35
C LEU A 219 -8.33 16.79 -9.50
N THR A 220 -7.27 16.07 -9.13
CA THR A 220 -5.91 16.61 -9.15
C THR A 220 -5.43 17.06 -10.53
N ASN A 221 -5.90 16.41 -11.60
CA ASN A 221 -5.54 16.80 -12.97
C ASN A 221 -6.13 18.14 -13.45
N GLY A 222 -7.13 18.69 -12.76
CA GLY A 222 -7.71 20.01 -13.02
C GLY A 222 -7.13 21.14 -12.16
N LEU A 223 -6.11 20.83 -11.35
CA LEU A 223 -5.52 21.78 -10.39
C LEU A 223 -4.02 21.92 -10.59
N ASP A 224 -3.53 23.12 -10.33
CA ASP A 224 -2.13 23.34 -10.00
C ASP A 224 -2.00 23.24 -8.48
N ILE A 225 -1.15 22.33 -8.03
CA ILE A 225 -0.98 21.99 -6.63
C ILE A 225 0.47 22.25 -6.24
N LEU A 226 0.67 23.18 -5.33
CA LEU A 226 1.95 23.39 -4.65
C LEU A 226 1.89 22.65 -3.31
N LYS A 227 2.82 21.72 -3.12
CA LYS A 227 2.99 21.00 -1.84
C LYS A 227 3.95 21.78 -0.96
N GLU A 228 3.74 21.72 0.34
CA GLU A 228 4.71 22.30 1.29
C GLU A 228 6.08 21.62 1.07
N PRO A 229 7.11 22.38 0.73
CA PRO A 229 8.43 21.83 0.47
C PRO A 229 9.05 21.31 1.78
N ILE A 230 9.68 20.14 1.70
CA ILE A 230 10.38 19.51 2.83
C ILE A 230 11.87 19.66 2.59
N GLU A 231 12.57 20.26 3.55
CA GLU A 231 14.02 20.40 3.47
C GLU A 231 14.70 19.02 3.36
N PRO A 232 15.44 18.76 2.28
CA PRO A 232 16.09 17.48 2.07
C PRO A 232 17.25 17.31 3.06
N THR A 233 17.40 16.07 3.56
CA THR A 233 18.50 15.69 4.44
C THR A 233 19.27 14.54 3.82
N MET A 234 20.52 14.35 4.23
CA MET A 234 21.34 13.23 3.78
C MET A 234 20.64 11.86 4.01
N ASN A 235 19.86 11.74 5.08
CA ASN A 235 19.11 10.52 5.34
C ASN A 235 17.97 10.32 4.32
N HIS A 236 17.30 11.38 3.88
CA HIS A 236 16.31 11.29 2.81
C HIS A 236 16.95 10.84 1.51
N ILE A 237 18.09 11.39 1.14
CA ILE A 237 18.83 11.02 -0.08
C ILE A 237 19.27 9.56 -0.03
N ARG A 238 19.84 9.09 1.10
CA ARG A 238 20.22 7.68 1.28
C ARG A 238 19.02 6.73 1.19
N GLU A 239 17.87 7.12 1.73
CA GLU A 239 16.64 6.31 1.67
C GLU A 239 16.10 6.22 0.23
N GLU A 240 16.10 7.32 -0.50
CA GLU A 240 15.66 7.39 -1.88
C GLU A 240 16.54 6.56 -2.82
N HIS A 241 17.85 6.60 -2.61
CA HIS A 241 18.84 5.89 -3.41
C HIS A 241 19.28 4.54 -2.82
N ARG A 242 18.57 3.99 -1.83
CA ARG A 242 18.95 2.77 -1.09
C ARG A 242 19.14 1.50 -1.95
N HIS A 243 18.62 1.50 -3.15
CA HIS A 243 18.69 0.35 -4.08
C HIS A 243 19.94 0.36 -4.96
N TYR A 244 20.74 1.43 -4.88
CA TYR A 244 21.94 1.62 -5.67
C TYR A 244 23.15 1.86 -4.77
N GLU A 245 24.31 1.41 -5.19
CA GLU A 245 25.57 1.65 -4.47
C GLU A 245 26.18 2.97 -4.96
N TYR A 246 25.95 4.05 -4.23
CA TYR A 246 26.53 5.36 -4.47
C TYR A 246 27.62 5.68 -3.44
N THR A 247 28.63 6.43 -3.84
CA THR A 247 29.65 7.00 -2.96
C THR A 247 29.08 8.16 -2.14
N GLU A 248 29.72 8.48 -1.01
CA GLU A 248 29.31 9.64 -0.19
C GLU A 248 29.43 10.98 -0.96
N GLU A 249 30.33 11.07 -1.95
CA GLU A 249 30.47 12.25 -2.83
C GLU A 249 29.28 12.39 -3.75
N GLU A 250 28.84 11.32 -4.43
CA GLU A 250 27.66 11.30 -5.27
C GLU A 250 26.37 11.61 -4.50
N LEU A 251 26.22 11.03 -3.29
CA LEU A 251 25.10 11.35 -2.42
C LEU A 251 25.12 12.82 -1.98
N GLY A 252 26.32 13.41 -1.81
CA GLY A 252 26.52 14.84 -1.55
C GLY A 252 26.08 15.73 -2.72
N GLU A 253 26.33 15.32 -3.96
CA GLU A 253 25.86 16.03 -5.15
C GLU A 253 24.32 15.97 -5.25
N PHE A 254 23.72 14.82 -5.07
CA PHE A 254 22.25 14.69 -5.03
C PHE A 254 21.62 15.56 -3.94
N LEU A 255 22.22 15.61 -2.75
CA LEU A 255 21.75 16.52 -1.70
C LEU A 255 21.84 18.00 -2.11
N LYS A 256 22.89 18.40 -2.78
CA LYS A 256 23.05 19.76 -3.27
C LYS A 256 21.98 20.12 -4.30
N GLU A 257 21.74 19.27 -5.29
CA GLU A 257 20.68 19.46 -6.29
C GLU A 257 19.29 19.51 -5.63
N ALA A 258 19.04 18.63 -4.66
CA ALA A 258 17.79 18.63 -3.90
C ALA A 258 17.59 19.90 -3.06
N LEU A 259 18.67 20.50 -2.52
CA LEU A 259 18.61 21.76 -1.78
C LEU A 259 18.36 22.97 -2.71
N GLU A 260 18.92 22.93 -3.93
CA GLU A 260 18.62 23.94 -4.96
C GLU A 260 17.13 23.90 -5.33
N SER A 261 16.60 22.72 -5.66
CA SER A 261 15.17 22.51 -5.93
C SER A 261 14.27 22.95 -4.76
N PHE A 262 14.64 22.57 -3.53
CA PHE A 262 13.92 22.99 -2.32
C PHE A 262 13.85 24.50 -2.18
N THR A 263 14.92 25.22 -2.52
CA THR A 263 14.95 26.68 -2.45
C THR A 263 13.95 27.31 -3.42
N GLU A 264 13.90 26.80 -4.66
CA GLU A 264 12.95 27.25 -5.69
C GLU A 264 11.50 26.93 -5.30
N GLU A 265 11.26 25.71 -4.81
CA GLU A 265 9.94 25.29 -4.34
C GLU A 265 9.47 26.13 -3.15
N LYS A 266 10.37 26.47 -2.23
CA LYS A 266 10.07 27.30 -1.06
C LYS A 266 9.73 28.74 -1.45
N GLU A 267 10.46 29.31 -2.39
CA GLU A 267 10.12 30.64 -2.92
C GLU A 267 8.74 30.63 -3.59
N ALA A 268 8.41 29.61 -4.34
CA ALA A 268 7.09 29.47 -4.96
C ALA A 268 6.00 29.28 -3.92
N TRP A 269 6.26 28.51 -2.86
CA TRP A 269 5.35 28.32 -1.72
C TRP A 269 5.09 29.63 -0.98
N ASP A 270 6.13 30.41 -0.67
CA ASP A 270 6.01 31.66 0.07
C ASP A 270 5.24 32.73 -0.73
N LYS A 271 5.31 32.67 -2.07
CA LYS A 271 4.61 33.58 -2.99
C LYS A 271 3.25 33.04 -3.47
N ALA A 272 2.83 31.86 -3.02
CA ALA A 272 1.66 31.16 -3.56
C ALA A 272 0.37 32.01 -3.52
N VAL A 273 0.12 32.73 -2.41
CA VAL A 273 -1.06 33.59 -2.27
C VAL A 273 -1.05 34.73 -3.26
N ASP A 274 0.11 35.36 -3.46
CA ASP A 274 0.27 36.49 -4.42
C ASP A 274 0.09 36.00 -5.88
N LEU A 275 0.41 34.72 -6.13
CA LEU A 275 0.19 34.05 -7.42
C LEU A 275 -1.26 33.54 -7.61
N GLY A 276 -2.14 33.81 -6.66
CA GLY A 276 -3.57 33.51 -6.72
C GLY A 276 -3.90 32.03 -6.37
N PHE A 277 -3.04 31.39 -5.60
CA PHE A 277 -3.35 30.09 -5.01
C PHE A 277 -4.13 30.25 -3.71
N GLU A 278 -4.99 29.30 -3.42
CA GLU A 278 -5.75 29.23 -2.18
C GLU A 278 -5.23 28.10 -1.28
N LYS A 279 -5.29 28.31 0.03
CA LYS A 279 -4.92 27.28 1.01
C LYS A 279 -5.85 26.08 0.91
N GLY A 280 -5.26 24.89 0.94
CA GLY A 280 -5.98 23.64 0.88
C GLY A 280 -5.26 22.51 1.61
N ILE A 281 -5.90 21.36 1.61
CA ILE A 281 -5.40 20.11 2.16
C ILE A 281 -5.47 19.05 1.07
N LEU A 282 -4.36 18.44 0.74
CA LEU A 282 -4.31 17.27 -0.12
C LEU A 282 -4.58 16.03 0.74
N LEU A 283 -5.54 15.21 0.33
CA LEU A 283 -5.95 13.99 1.00
C LEU A 283 -5.53 12.77 0.20
N GLU A 284 -4.69 11.91 0.76
CA GLU A 284 -4.39 10.60 0.20
C GLU A 284 -5.57 9.65 0.48
N THR A 285 -6.27 9.20 -0.56
CA THR A 285 -7.52 8.44 -0.39
C THR A 285 -7.32 7.03 0.16
N ASP A 286 -6.13 6.47 0.02
CA ASP A 286 -5.82 5.12 0.51
C ASP A 286 -5.52 5.11 2.01
N THR A 287 -4.81 6.12 2.50
CA THR A 287 -4.33 6.21 3.89
C THR A 287 -5.10 7.21 4.73
N TYR A 288 -5.81 8.16 4.11
CA TYR A 288 -6.38 9.38 4.68
C TYR A 288 -5.35 10.29 5.34
N LEU A 289 -4.08 10.14 4.98
CA LEU A 289 -3.05 11.11 5.33
C LEU A 289 -3.31 12.41 4.59
N THR A 290 -2.97 13.50 5.25
CA THR A 290 -3.19 14.84 4.74
C THR A 290 -1.90 15.62 4.68
N ARG A 291 -1.79 16.50 3.68
CA ARG A 291 -0.70 17.45 3.56
C ARG A 291 -1.26 18.84 3.30
N PRO A 292 -0.71 19.89 3.93
CA PRO A 292 -0.98 21.26 3.52
C PRO A 292 -0.55 21.48 2.08
N VAL A 293 -1.39 22.17 1.32
CA VAL A 293 -1.09 22.54 -0.08
C VAL A 293 -1.64 23.92 -0.38
N PHE A 294 -1.10 24.54 -1.40
CA PHE A 294 -1.76 25.62 -2.09
C PHE A 294 -2.31 25.11 -3.42
N VAL A 295 -3.53 25.49 -3.76
CA VAL A 295 -4.22 25.01 -4.94
C VAL A 295 -4.76 26.16 -5.78
N LYS A 296 -4.63 26.00 -7.10
CA LYS A 296 -5.23 26.92 -8.08
C LYS A 296 -5.94 26.08 -9.13
N VAL A 297 -7.19 26.40 -9.39
CA VAL A 297 -7.91 25.77 -10.49
C VAL A 297 -7.24 26.20 -11.78
N ARG A 298 -6.82 25.23 -12.59
CA ARG A 298 -6.32 25.53 -13.92
C ARG A 298 -7.44 26.19 -14.69
N GLU A 299 -7.23 27.43 -15.09
CA GLU A 299 -8.05 28.01 -16.12
C GLU A 299 -7.89 27.09 -17.33
N GLU A 300 -8.98 26.44 -17.75
CA GLU A 300 -8.99 25.83 -19.07
C GLU A 300 -8.72 26.97 -20.04
N THR A 301 -7.44 27.21 -20.29
CA THR A 301 -7.08 27.92 -21.51
C THR A 301 -7.65 27.05 -22.61
N HIS A 302 -8.72 27.51 -23.21
CA HIS A 302 -9.37 26.90 -24.37
C HIS A 302 -8.44 26.88 -25.57
N SER A 303 -7.20 26.53 -25.38
CA SER A 303 -6.15 26.38 -26.39
C SER A 303 -6.08 24.94 -26.88
N GLY A 304 -7.19 24.25 -27.05
CA GLY A 304 -7.12 22.91 -27.64
C GLY A 304 -8.40 22.32 -28.15
N SER A 305 -9.56 22.46 -27.52
CA SER A 305 -10.73 21.67 -27.97
C SER A 305 -11.84 22.50 -28.62
N SER A 306 -12.07 23.73 -28.23
CA SER A 306 -13.09 24.56 -28.89
C SER A 306 -12.53 25.26 -30.13
N GLY A 307 -11.28 25.70 -30.11
CA GLY A 307 -10.59 26.23 -31.27
C GLY A 307 -10.41 25.19 -32.39
N THR A 308 -10.01 23.98 -32.03
CA THR A 308 -9.88 22.87 -33.01
C THR A 308 -11.23 22.37 -33.54
N LYS A 309 -12.27 22.29 -32.73
CA LYS A 309 -13.62 21.96 -33.22
C LYS A 309 -14.20 23.04 -34.12
N ALA A 310 -14.03 24.30 -33.78
CA ALA A 310 -14.42 25.40 -34.64
C ALA A 310 -13.59 25.47 -35.92
N LEU A 311 -12.30 25.15 -35.83
CA LEU A 311 -11.37 25.03 -36.99
C LEU A 311 -11.74 23.84 -37.87
N GLU A 312 -12.09 22.69 -37.31
CA GLU A 312 -12.54 21.50 -38.05
C GLU A 312 -13.80 21.73 -38.88
N GLN A 313 -14.71 22.57 -38.43
CA GLN A 313 -15.95 22.89 -39.12
C GLN A 313 -15.77 23.94 -40.24
N ARG A 314 -14.72 24.78 -40.22
CA ARG A 314 -14.45 25.74 -41.31
C ARG A 314 -14.02 25.02 -42.57
N LYS A 315 -14.31 25.58 -43.75
CA LYS A 315 -13.80 25.07 -45.03
C LYS A 315 -12.29 25.37 -45.10
N MET A 316 -11.54 24.51 -45.77
CA MET A 316 -10.10 24.63 -45.91
C MET A 316 -9.68 25.96 -46.61
N SER A 317 -10.52 26.45 -47.51
CA SER A 317 -10.35 27.72 -48.24
C SER A 317 -10.58 28.97 -47.38
N GLU A 318 -11.15 28.81 -46.18
CA GLU A 318 -11.42 29.90 -45.24
C GLU A 318 -10.40 29.97 -44.08
N CYS A 319 -9.42 29.07 -44.10
CA CYS A 319 -8.39 28.97 -43.07
C CYS A 319 -7.09 29.64 -43.54
N THR A 320 -6.37 30.28 -42.61
CA THR A 320 -5.04 30.78 -42.84
C THR A 320 -4.05 29.61 -43.14
N PRO A 321 -2.90 29.83 -43.77
CA PRO A 321 -1.93 28.77 -44.05
C PRO A 321 -1.51 27.99 -42.78
N GLU A 322 -1.37 28.68 -41.63
CA GLU A 322 -1.03 28.07 -40.36
C GLU A 322 -2.20 27.21 -39.80
N GLU A 323 -3.45 27.70 -39.89
CA GLU A 323 -4.65 26.96 -39.53
C GLU A 323 -4.85 25.71 -40.40
N GLN A 324 -4.50 25.78 -41.69
CA GLN A 324 -4.51 24.66 -42.63
C GLN A 324 -3.52 23.55 -42.22
N ILE A 325 -2.31 23.92 -41.80
CA ILE A 325 -1.30 22.99 -41.31
C ILE A 325 -1.76 22.31 -40.04
N ILE A 326 -2.31 23.03 -39.07
CA ILE A 326 -2.87 22.50 -37.86
C ILE A 326 -4.00 21.49 -38.14
N LYS A 327 -4.87 21.80 -39.08
CA LYS A 327 -6.00 20.97 -39.51
C LYS A 327 -5.54 19.68 -40.20
N ILE A 328 -4.50 19.73 -41.01
CA ILE A 328 -3.90 18.56 -41.67
C ILE A 328 -3.25 17.66 -40.60
N ASN A 329 -2.42 18.21 -39.71
CA ASN A 329 -1.74 17.47 -38.65
C ASN A 329 -2.74 16.81 -37.70
N THR A 330 -3.82 17.51 -37.34
CA THR A 330 -4.87 16.95 -36.47
C THR A 330 -5.59 15.78 -37.14
N ARG A 331 -5.84 15.87 -38.46
CA ARG A 331 -6.44 14.76 -39.24
C ARG A 331 -5.49 13.56 -39.34
N GLU A 332 -4.21 13.79 -39.55
CA GLU A 332 -3.22 12.70 -39.62
C GLU A 332 -3.05 11.99 -38.26
N LEU A 333 -2.99 12.75 -37.17
CA LEU A 333 -2.93 12.19 -35.81
C LEU A 333 -4.17 11.36 -35.48
N ARG A 334 -5.36 11.84 -35.88
CA ARG A 334 -6.61 11.12 -35.68
C ARG A 334 -6.68 9.85 -36.53
N LYS A 335 -6.18 9.90 -37.77
CA LYS A 335 -6.07 8.74 -38.65
C LYS A 335 -5.15 7.67 -38.04
N LYS A 336 -3.97 8.07 -37.55
CA LYS A 336 -3.05 7.17 -36.85
C LYS A 336 -3.65 6.58 -35.58
N GLN A 337 -4.39 7.37 -34.78
CA GLN A 337 -5.09 6.87 -33.60
C GLN A 337 -6.16 5.82 -33.93
N ILE A 338 -6.96 6.07 -35.00
CA ILE A 338 -7.97 5.11 -35.44
C ILE A 338 -7.30 3.83 -35.95
N GLU A 339 -6.21 3.95 -36.68
CA GLU A 339 -5.45 2.81 -37.23
C GLU A 339 -4.81 1.98 -36.09
N ASN A 340 -4.21 2.62 -35.10
CA ASN A 340 -3.69 1.95 -33.88
C ASN A 340 -4.81 1.27 -33.08
N ASN A 341 -5.97 1.94 -32.92
CA ASN A 341 -7.10 1.35 -32.20
C ASN A 341 -7.70 0.14 -32.94
N ASN A 342 -7.73 0.18 -34.28
CA ASN A 342 -8.17 -0.96 -35.08
C ASN A 342 -7.19 -2.12 -35.01
N GLN A 343 -5.86 -1.85 -35.08
CA GLN A 343 -4.83 -2.88 -34.89
C GLN A 343 -4.90 -3.50 -33.50
N PHE A 344 -5.09 -2.66 -32.47
CA PHE A 344 -5.25 -3.16 -31.10
C PHE A 344 -6.51 -4.03 -30.96
N LYS A 345 -7.61 -3.62 -31.61
CA LYS A 345 -8.85 -4.40 -31.61
C LYS A 345 -8.69 -5.74 -32.32
N GLU A 346 -8.00 -5.76 -33.47
CA GLU A 346 -7.68 -7.00 -34.21
C GLU A 346 -6.83 -7.95 -33.36
N VAL A 347 -5.82 -7.44 -32.63
CA VAL A 347 -5.00 -8.23 -31.69
C VAL A 347 -5.83 -8.77 -30.54
N VAL A 348 -6.71 -7.97 -29.96
CA VAL A 348 -7.60 -8.40 -28.86
C VAL A 348 -8.60 -9.44 -29.35
N ASP A 349 -9.18 -9.26 -30.54
CA ASP A 349 -10.10 -10.21 -31.12
C ASP A 349 -9.39 -11.53 -31.51
N MET A 350 -8.18 -11.47 -32.03
CA MET A 350 -7.32 -12.63 -32.29
C MET A 350 -6.98 -13.40 -30.99
N ILE A 351 -6.68 -12.67 -29.89
CA ILE A 351 -6.44 -13.30 -28.57
C ILE A 351 -7.71 -13.93 -28.01
N ARG A 352 -8.90 -13.34 -28.26
CA ARG A 352 -10.20 -13.89 -27.83
C ARG A 352 -10.64 -15.10 -28.63
N GLU A 353 -10.31 -15.14 -29.92
CA GLU A 353 -10.62 -16.29 -30.82
C GLU A 353 -9.64 -17.44 -30.63
N THR A 354 -8.46 -17.20 -30.05
CA THR A 354 -7.50 -18.25 -29.70
C THR A 354 -7.99 -18.95 -28.44
N ASP A 355 -8.59 -20.12 -28.62
CA ASP A 355 -9.14 -20.97 -27.55
C ASP A 355 -7.99 -21.34 -26.59
N TYR A 356 -7.91 -20.69 -25.45
CA TYR A 356 -6.86 -20.85 -24.42
C TYR A 356 -6.73 -22.30 -23.92
N ILE A 357 -7.69 -23.16 -24.23
CA ILE A 357 -7.74 -24.58 -23.85
C ILE A 357 -6.87 -25.45 -24.79
N ASN A 358 -6.40 -24.95 -25.92
CA ASN A 358 -5.63 -25.71 -26.90
C ASN A 358 -4.15 -25.31 -27.04
N LEU A 359 -3.51 -24.85 -25.98
CA LEU A 359 -2.05 -24.61 -25.88
C LEU A 359 -1.20 -25.91 -25.96
N LYS A 360 -1.54 -26.83 -26.88
CA LYS A 360 -0.67 -27.95 -27.26
C LYS A 360 0.37 -27.61 -28.32
N LYS A 361 0.33 -26.42 -28.89
CA LYS A 361 1.39 -25.89 -29.75
C LYS A 361 2.10 -24.73 -29.02
N PRO A 362 3.43 -24.79 -28.86
CA PRO A 362 4.18 -23.64 -28.38
C PRO A 362 3.97 -22.46 -29.35
N LEU A 363 3.83 -21.27 -28.80
CA LEU A 363 3.79 -20.01 -29.56
C LEU A 363 5.01 -19.95 -30.50
N SER A 364 4.81 -19.51 -31.73
CA SER A 364 5.92 -19.22 -32.62
C SER A 364 6.79 -18.10 -32.05
N THR A 365 8.06 -18.05 -32.45
CA THR A 365 8.99 -17.01 -32.02
C THR A 365 8.44 -15.60 -32.32
N ASP A 366 7.74 -15.44 -33.46
CA ASP A 366 7.14 -14.17 -33.87
C ASP A 366 5.97 -13.76 -33.00
N GLU A 367 5.14 -14.70 -32.57
CA GLU A 367 4.03 -14.45 -31.62
C GLU A 367 4.55 -14.11 -30.23
N MET A 368 5.59 -14.78 -29.72
CA MET A 368 6.23 -14.44 -28.46
C MET A 368 6.87 -13.07 -28.48
N VAL A 369 7.52 -12.68 -29.57
CA VAL A 369 8.12 -11.36 -29.77
C VAL A 369 7.04 -10.28 -29.82
N ALA A 370 5.93 -10.48 -30.51
CA ALA A 370 4.82 -9.53 -30.56
C ALA A 370 4.20 -9.31 -29.19
N ILE A 371 3.98 -10.39 -28.40
CA ILE A 371 3.47 -10.31 -27.03
C ILE A 371 4.48 -9.59 -26.12
N ALA A 372 5.77 -9.92 -26.22
CA ALA A 372 6.81 -9.27 -25.43
C ALA A 372 6.92 -7.77 -25.71
N ILE A 373 6.88 -7.36 -26.98
CA ILE A 373 6.88 -5.94 -27.37
C ILE A 373 5.63 -5.23 -26.83
N SER A 374 4.45 -5.83 -26.96
CA SER A 374 3.20 -5.25 -26.45
C SER A 374 3.18 -5.13 -24.93
N LEU A 375 3.69 -6.11 -24.21
CA LEU A 375 3.83 -6.06 -22.74
C LEU A 375 4.86 -5.00 -22.34
N PHE A 376 5.95 -4.86 -23.08
CA PHE A 376 7.00 -3.87 -22.82
C PHE A 376 6.50 -2.44 -23.04
N GLU A 377 5.79 -2.18 -24.15
CA GLU A 377 5.25 -0.87 -24.47
C GLU A 377 4.13 -0.41 -23.52
N ASN A 378 3.34 -1.34 -22.98
CA ASN A 378 2.19 -1.00 -22.12
C ASN A 378 2.48 -0.98 -20.61
N ASN A 379 3.54 -1.64 -20.13
CA ASN A 379 3.82 -1.79 -18.71
C ASN A 379 5.00 -0.99 -18.17
N ILE A 380 5.82 -0.39 -19.05
CA ILE A 380 7.01 0.36 -18.63
C ILE A 380 6.79 1.84 -18.89
N GLY A 381 6.82 2.68 -17.84
CA GLY A 381 6.71 4.13 -17.95
C GLY A 381 7.83 4.71 -18.81
N TYR A 382 7.55 5.85 -19.47
CA TYR A 382 8.39 6.48 -20.50
C TYR A 382 9.88 6.67 -20.11
N TYR A 383 10.20 6.82 -18.83
CA TYR A 383 11.58 6.97 -18.33
C TYR A 383 12.32 5.63 -18.17
N SER A 384 11.64 4.58 -17.71
CA SER A 384 12.23 3.25 -17.60
C SER A 384 12.37 2.54 -18.96
N GLN A 385 11.59 2.92 -19.97
CA GLN A 385 11.77 2.40 -21.33
C GLN A 385 13.16 2.72 -21.90
N ARG A 386 13.73 3.88 -21.58
CA ARG A 386 15.01 4.34 -22.13
C ARG A 386 16.22 3.64 -21.51
N GLU A 387 16.16 3.33 -20.21
CA GLU A 387 17.21 2.59 -19.50
C GLU A 387 17.23 1.11 -19.87
N HIS A 388 16.10 0.44 -19.81
CA HIS A 388 16.02 -0.98 -20.19
C HIS A 388 16.14 -1.23 -21.68
N PHE A 389 15.79 -0.27 -22.54
CA PHE A 389 16.05 -0.34 -23.97
C PHE A 389 17.54 -0.32 -24.27
N GLY A 390 18.34 0.44 -23.51
CA GLY A 390 19.80 0.50 -23.62
C GLY A 390 20.47 -0.82 -23.24
N GLU A 391 19.97 -1.49 -22.19
CA GLU A 391 20.49 -2.80 -21.76
C GLU A 391 20.19 -3.93 -22.76
N PHE A 392 18.98 -3.94 -23.36
CA PHE A 392 18.58 -5.00 -24.30
C PHE A 392 19.04 -4.77 -25.74
N PHE A 393 19.07 -3.52 -26.22
CA PHE A 393 19.30 -3.18 -27.62
C PHE A 393 20.60 -2.44 -27.88
N GLY A 394 21.39 -2.12 -26.83
CA GLY A 394 22.61 -1.30 -26.94
C GLY A 394 22.29 0.18 -27.14
N GLU A 395 23.32 1.04 -27.12
CA GLU A 395 23.20 2.50 -27.17
C GLU A 395 22.56 3.10 -28.45
N ASP A 396 22.17 2.28 -29.44
CA ASP A 396 21.55 2.73 -30.67
C ASP A 396 20.04 2.98 -30.53
N SER A 397 19.68 4.13 -29.99
CA SER A 397 18.29 4.63 -29.89
C SER A 397 17.63 4.93 -31.27
N LYS A 398 18.27 4.58 -32.36
CA LYS A 398 17.84 4.88 -33.75
C LYS A 398 17.41 3.66 -34.57
N LEU A 399 17.32 2.48 -33.96
CA LEU A 399 16.89 1.28 -34.66
C LEU A 399 15.40 1.41 -35.06
N SER A 400 15.11 1.11 -36.32
CA SER A 400 13.73 0.93 -36.78
C SER A 400 13.06 -0.27 -36.12
N ASP A 401 11.73 -0.30 -36.04
CA ASP A 401 10.99 -1.40 -35.40
C ASP A 401 11.33 -2.78 -36.00
N GLY A 402 11.63 -2.85 -37.30
CA GLY A 402 12.12 -4.05 -37.97
C GLY A 402 13.49 -4.53 -37.49
N GLU A 403 14.40 -3.62 -37.18
CA GLU A 403 15.75 -3.94 -36.67
C GLU A 403 15.68 -4.36 -35.18
N ARG A 404 14.75 -3.79 -34.42
CA ARG A 404 14.47 -4.20 -33.02
C ARG A 404 13.94 -5.63 -32.97
N VAL A 405 12.99 -5.96 -33.82
CA VAL A 405 12.45 -7.32 -33.95
C VAL A 405 13.54 -8.31 -34.39
N ALA A 406 14.43 -7.93 -35.31
CA ALA A 406 15.51 -8.79 -35.75
C ALA A 406 16.55 -9.09 -34.63
N ARG A 407 16.85 -8.12 -33.77
CA ARG A 407 17.76 -8.32 -32.62
C ARG A 407 17.10 -9.13 -31.49
N PHE A 408 15.79 -9.02 -31.30
CA PHE A 408 15.06 -9.84 -30.32
C PHE A 408 15.01 -11.32 -30.71
N LYS A 409 15.23 -11.63 -32.00
CA LYS A 409 15.27 -13.01 -32.54
C LYS A 409 16.65 -13.65 -32.42
N GLN A 410 17.71 -12.91 -32.11
CA GLN A 410 19.08 -13.41 -31.87
C GLN A 410 19.28 -13.70 -30.36
#